data_8b18cdf841dab3fc72f54109c77b876c
#
_entry.id   8b18cdf841dab3fc72f54109c77b876c
#
_cell.length_a   1.000
_cell.length_b   1.000
_cell.length_c   1.000
_cell.angle_alpha   90.00
_cell.angle_beta   90.00
_cell.angle_gamma   90.00
#
_symmetry.space_group_name_H-M   'P 1'
#
loop_
_entity.id
_entity.type
_entity.pdbx_description
1 polymer ?
#
loop_
_entity_poly.entity_id
_entity_poly.type
_entity_poly.pdbx_seq_one_letter_code
_entity_poly.pdbx_strand_id
1 'polypeptide(L)'
;PARLPKLRARNDDPVNAPRVQESKTGHYPHAGLLSTFQYLRRYPTTETNRNRLRARMYYRHFLGVDVMELADQVADAAAIDAHYETPWMEAADCVVCHRTIDPVAGLFQDFYNEEGHFGPRREGWFEDMFPTGLEGDPIPKEDKWRALQWLGERTAKDPRFAIAMTEHVWYVLTGRNALRPPQDVEDPL
;
A
#
# COMPACT_ATOMS: atom_id res chain seq x y z
N PRO A 1 -15.71 -20.54 4.16
CA PRO A 1 -15.28 -19.25 4.69
C PRO A 1 -16.49 -18.57 5.32
N ALA A 2 -16.37 -18.23 6.61
CA ALA A 2 -17.45 -17.59 7.34
C ALA A 2 -17.74 -16.23 6.67
N ARG A 3 -18.96 -16.03 6.23
CA ARG A 3 -19.44 -14.72 5.78
C ARG A 3 -19.35 -13.78 6.97
N LEU A 4 -18.62 -12.71 6.83
CA LEU A 4 -18.49 -11.72 7.89
C LEU A 4 -19.84 -11.00 8.06
N PRO A 5 -20.59 -11.19 9.16
CA PRO A 5 -21.95 -10.63 9.31
C PRO A 5 -21.98 -9.12 9.18
N LYS A 6 -20.92 -8.45 9.65
CA LYS A 6 -20.78 -6.98 9.57
C LYS A 6 -20.65 -6.46 8.13
N LEU A 7 -19.96 -7.20 7.25
CA LEU A 7 -19.82 -6.81 5.86
C LEU A 7 -21.15 -6.94 5.12
N ARG A 8 -21.92 -8.00 5.41
CA ARG A 8 -23.23 -8.22 4.81
C ARG A 8 -24.24 -7.14 5.21
N ALA A 9 -24.30 -6.78 6.50
CA ALA A 9 -25.16 -5.69 6.98
C ALA A 9 -24.86 -4.34 6.32
N ARG A 10 -23.58 -4.06 6.06
CA ARG A 10 -23.16 -2.82 5.37
C ARG A 10 -23.44 -2.85 3.87
N ASN A 11 -23.49 -4.01 3.26
CA ASN A 11 -23.82 -4.14 1.85
C ASN A 11 -25.30 -3.84 1.57
N ASP A 12 -26.17 -4.04 2.57
CA ASP A 12 -27.60 -3.74 2.48
C ASP A 12 -27.91 -2.23 2.67
N ASP A 13 -26.92 -1.44 3.13
CA ASP A 13 -27.00 0.02 3.22
C ASP A 13 -26.76 0.66 1.85
N PRO A 14 -27.69 1.45 1.28
CA PRO A 14 -27.54 2.07 -0.04
C PRO A 14 -26.25 2.91 -0.19
N VAL A 15 -25.80 3.54 0.88
CA VAL A 15 -24.55 4.33 0.90
C VAL A 15 -23.30 3.44 0.85
N ASN A 16 -23.38 2.24 1.40
CA ASN A 16 -22.27 1.31 1.51
C ASN A 16 -22.35 0.12 0.55
N ALA A 17 -23.46 -0.06 -0.16
CA ALA A 17 -23.69 -1.19 -1.04
C ALA A 17 -22.56 -1.49 -2.03
N PRO A 18 -21.96 -0.51 -2.72
CA PRO A 18 -20.85 -0.76 -3.63
C PRO A 18 -19.52 -1.05 -2.94
N ARG A 19 -19.44 -1.00 -1.60
CA ARG A 19 -18.20 -1.17 -0.83
C ARG A 19 -17.83 -2.62 -0.53
N VAL A 20 -18.75 -3.55 -0.78
CA VAL A 20 -18.53 -4.98 -0.53
C VAL A 20 -18.75 -5.76 -1.81
N GLN A 21 -17.82 -6.64 -2.12
CA GLN A 21 -17.86 -7.48 -3.31
C GLN A 21 -17.85 -8.95 -2.92
N GLU A 22 -18.57 -9.77 -3.67
CA GLU A 22 -18.52 -11.22 -3.53
C GLU A 22 -17.34 -11.80 -4.32
N SER A 23 -16.65 -12.76 -3.72
CA SER A 23 -15.57 -13.51 -4.33
C SER A 23 -15.68 -15.00 -4.01
N LYS A 24 -14.80 -15.81 -4.56
CA LYS A 24 -14.72 -17.26 -4.25
C LYS A 24 -14.44 -17.53 -2.76
N THR A 25 -13.82 -16.58 -2.06
CA THR A 25 -13.46 -16.70 -0.65
C THR A 25 -14.45 -16.01 0.29
N GLY A 26 -15.52 -15.42 -0.24
CA GLY A 26 -16.56 -14.73 0.50
C GLY A 26 -16.67 -13.25 0.15
N HIS A 27 -17.42 -12.51 0.95
CA HIS A 27 -17.55 -11.06 0.80
C HIS A 27 -16.30 -10.35 1.34
N TYR A 28 -15.82 -9.35 0.62
CA TYR A 28 -14.69 -8.53 1.05
C TYR A 28 -14.94 -7.04 0.77
N PRO A 29 -14.30 -6.14 1.53
CA PRO A 29 -14.37 -4.71 1.30
C PRO A 29 -13.72 -4.36 -0.05
N HIS A 30 -14.53 -3.90 -1.00
CA HIS A 30 -14.06 -3.52 -2.31
C HIS A 30 -13.36 -2.17 -2.29
N ALA A 31 -12.10 -2.11 -2.69
CA ALA A 31 -11.26 -0.91 -2.67
C ALA A 31 -10.74 -0.53 -4.07
N GLY A 32 -11.59 -0.65 -5.09
CA GLY A 32 -11.21 -0.36 -6.47
C GLY A 32 -10.01 -1.19 -6.92
N LEU A 33 -9.06 -0.56 -7.61
CA LEU A 33 -7.88 -1.23 -8.17
C LEU A 33 -7.04 -1.96 -7.10
N LEU A 34 -6.93 -1.42 -5.89
CA LEU A 34 -6.11 -1.98 -4.81
C LEU A 34 -6.53 -3.40 -4.38
N SER A 35 -7.81 -3.75 -4.51
CA SER A 35 -8.35 -5.06 -4.16
C SER A 35 -8.62 -5.96 -5.36
N THR A 36 -8.23 -5.54 -6.58
CA THR A 36 -8.41 -6.40 -7.76
C THR A 36 -7.39 -7.53 -7.80
N PHE A 37 -7.84 -8.68 -8.29
CA PHE A 37 -6.98 -9.83 -8.52
C PHE A 37 -5.76 -9.47 -9.39
N GLN A 38 -5.95 -8.66 -10.44
CA GLN A 38 -4.87 -8.23 -11.34
C GLN A 38 -3.78 -7.46 -10.60
N TYR A 39 -4.14 -6.50 -9.74
CA TYR A 39 -3.18 -5.74 -8.96
C TYR A 39 -2.45 -6.64 -7.95
N LEU A 40 -3.21 -7.41 -7.18
CA LEU A 40 -2.67 -8.24 -6.11
C LEU A 40 -1.76 -9.37 -6.65
N ARG A 41 -2.11 -9.96 -7.79
CA ARG A 41 -1.29 -10.98 -8.46
C ARG A 41 -0.07 -10.39 -9.15
N ARG A 42 -0.19 -9.20 -9.72
CA ARG A 42 0.96 -8.49 -10.33
C ARG A 42 2.03 -8.17 -9.30
N TYR A 43 1.62 -7.89 -8.07
CA TYR A 43 2.50 -7.56 -6.95
C TYR A 43 2.28 -8.57 -5.81
N PRO A 44 2.79 -9.81 -5.98
CA PRO A 44 2.53 -10.87 -5.01
C PRO A 44 3.22 -10.58 -3.68
N THR A 45 2.61 -11.10 -2.61
CA THR A 45 3.25 -11.16 -1.29
C THR A 45 4.01 -12.48 -1.13
N THR A 46 5.09 -12.44 -0.37
CA THR A 46 5.86 -13.61 0.05
C THR A 46 6.12 -13.53 1.55
N GLU A 47 6.64 -14.60 2.13
CA GLU A 47 7.01 -14.62 3.55
C GLU A 47 8.07 -13.55 3.90
N THR A 48 8.93 -13.19 2.95
CA THR A 48 9.99 -12.20 3.16
C THR A 48 9.52 -10.78 2.86
N ASN A 49 8.81 -10.54 1.75
CA ASN A 49 8.40 -9.17 1.39
C ASN A 49 7.16 -8.68 2.16
N ARG A 50 6.30 -9.59 2.66
CA ARG A 50 5.16 -9.25 3.51
C ARG A 50 4.36 -8.03 3.06
N ASN A 51 3.91 -8.02 1.80
CA ASN A 51 3.20 -6.92 1.13
C ASN A 51 4.01 -5.64 0.85
N ARG A 52 5.31 -5.59 1.16
CA ARG A 52 6.14 -4.40 0.91
C ARG A 52 6.18 -4.01 -0.57
N LEU A 53 6.19 -5.01 -1.49
CA LEU A 53 6.11 -4.73 -2.92
C LEU A 53 4.78 -4.04 -3.28
N ARG A 54 3.65 -4.47 -2.70
CA ARG A 54 2.34 -3.82 -2.90
C ARG A 54 2.34 -2.38 -2.40
N ALA A 55 2.92 -2.16 -1.22
CA ALA A 55 3.06 -0.83 -0.64
C ALA A 55 3.94 0.09 -1.51
N ARG A 56 5.11 -0.39 -1.97
CA ARG A 56 5.96 0.37 -2.88
C ARG A 56 5.22 0.75 -4.16
N MET A 57 4.52 -0.21 -4.78
CA MET A 57 3.78 0.03 -6.02
C MET A 57 2.54 0.92 -5.79
N TYR A 58 1.94 0.90 -4.60
CA TYR A 58 0.93 1.87 -4.21
C TYR A 58 1.50 3.29 -4.27
N TYR A 59 2.60 3.58 -3.57
CA TYR A 59 3.21 4.90 -3.60
C TYR A 59 3.57 5.33 -5.02
N ARG A 60 4.20 4.45 -5.79
CA ARG A 60 4.63 4.76 -7.16
C ARG A 60 3.46 5.04 -8.10
N HIS A 61 2.41 4.21 -8.06
CA HIS A 61 1.32 4.31 -9.03
C HIS A 61 0.22 5.30 -8.63
N PHE A 62 -0.02 5.49 -7.34
CA PHE A 62 -1.12 6.34 -6.90
C PHE A 62 -0.66 7.70 -6.38
N LEU A 63 0.57 7.80 -5.88
CA LEU A 63 1.11 9.05 -5.35
C LEU A 63 2.33 9.58 -6.13
N GLY A 64 2.78 8.86 -7.16
CA GLY A 64 3.91 9.28 -7.99
C GLY A 64 5.26 9.29 -7.26
N VAL A 65 5.38 8.57 -6.15
CA VAL A 65 6.59 8.51 -5.31
C VAL A 65 7.22 7.12 -5.38
N ASP A 66 8.45 6.99 -5.83
CA ASP A 66 9.21 5.75 -5.62
C ASP A 66 9.95 5.83 -4.28
N VAL A 67 9.51 5.00 -3.32
CA VAL A 67 10.08 4.97 -1.97
C VAL A 67 11.57 4.63 -1.98
N MET A 68 12.05 3.92 -3.00
CA MET A 68 13.48 3.60 -3.13
C MET A 68 14.35 4.83 -3.45
N GLU A 69 13.75 5.90 -3.94
CA GLU A 69 14.46 7.18 -4.16
C GLU A 69 14.63 7.99 -2.87
N LEU A 70 13.99 7.57 -1.77
CA LEU A 70 14.16 8.21 -0.46
C LEU A 70 15.49 7.85 0.22
N ALA A 71 16.16 6.80 -0.24
CA ALA A 71 17.46 6.39 0.26
C ALA A 71 18.54 6.64 -0.81
N ASP A 72 19.46 7.56 -0.54
CA ASP A 72 20.53 7.91 -1.50
C ASP A 72 21.49 6.75 -1.77
N GLN A 73 21.74 5.90 -0.81
CA GLN A 73 22.49 4.64 -0.96
C GLN A 73 22.13 3.68 0.16
N VAL A 74 21.98 2.42 -0.16
CA VAL A 74 21.85 1.37 0.85
C VAL A 74 23.26 0.94 1.27
N ALA A 75 23.57 1.10 2.54
CA ALA A 75 24.78 0.56 3.13
C ALA A 75 24.84 -0.98 3.01
N ASP A 76 26.00 -1.58 3.25
CA ASP A 76 26.18 -3.03 3.20
C ASP A 76 25.19 -3.74 4.15
N ALA A 77 24.19 -4.39 3.57
CA ALA A 77 23.15 -5.08 4.31
C ALA A 77 23.68 -6.15 5.26
N ALA A 78 24.77 -6.83 4.89
CA ALA A 78 25.39 -7.85 5.72
C ALA A 78 26.05 -7.24 6.99
N ALA A 79 26.62 -6.06 6.87
CA ALA A 79 27.19 -5.35 8.01
C ALA A 79 26.07 -4.83 8.96
N ILE A 80 24.93 -4.44 8.41
CA ILE A 80 23.77 -3.99 9.17
C ILE A 80 23.15 -5.17 9.94
N ASP A 81 22.89 -6.29 9.28
CA ASP A 81 22.31 -7.49 9.88
C ASP A 81 23.14 -8.05 11.04
N ALA A 82 24.46 -7.87 11.01
CA ALA A 82 25.36 -8.30 12.07
C ALA A 82 25.22 -7.51 13.39
N HIS A 83 24.58 -6.32 13.35
CA HIS A 83 24.52 -5.40 14.50
C HIS A 83 23.12 -5.22 15.08
N TYR A 84 22.06 -5.60 14.37
CA TYR A 84 20.68 -5.35 14.75
C TYR A 84 19.83 -6.61 14.73
N GLU A 85 18.96 -6.76 15.72
CA GLU A 85 17.99 -7.86 15.79
C GLU A 85 16.87 -7.66 14.75
N THR A 86 16.43 -6.42 14.58
CA THR A 86 15.42 -5.99 13.60
C THR A 86 15.95 -4.83 12.73
N PRO A 87 16.86 -5.09 11.80
CA PRO A 87 17.57 -4.03 11.05
C PRO A 87 16.64 -3.02 10.38
N TRP A 88 15.52 -3.49 9.83
CA TRP A 88 14.53 -2.61 9.17
C TRP A 88 13.80 -1.65 10.10
N MET A 89 13.82 -1.87 11.41
CA MET A 89 13.24 -0.98 12.42
C MET A 89 14.27 -0.16 13.20
N GLU A 90 15.54 -0.56 13.16
CA GLU A 90 16.60 -0.04 14.04
C GLU A 90 17.72 0.65 13.27
N ALA A 91 18.13 0.12 12.12
CA ALA A 91 19.20 0.69 11.33
C ALA A 91 18.72 1.93 10.56
N ALA A 92 19.41 3.06 10.71
CA ALA A 92 19.02 4.34 10.10
C ALA A 92 18.73 4.23 8.61
N ASP A 93 19.61 3.54 7.84
CA ASP A 93 19.48 3.40 6.40
C ASP A 93 18.26 2.56 5.98
N CYS A 94 17.88 1.56 6.79
CA CYS A 94 16.71 0.73 6.54
C CYS A 94 15.42 1.44 6.93
N VAL A 95 15.42 2.13 8.06
CA VAL A 95 14.26 2.82 8.64
C VAL A 95 13.66 3.84 7.67
N VAL A 96 14.47 4.53 6.88
CA VAL A 96 14.00 5.56 5.92
C VAL A 96 12.91 5.00 5.01
N CYS A 97 13.15 3.84 4.37
CA CYS A 97 12.18 3.21 3.48
C CYS A 97 11.10 2.46 4.28
N HIS A 98 11.50 1.70 5.31
CA HIS A 98 10.58 0.83 6.04
C HIS A 98 9.54 1.61 6.83
N ARG A 99 9.86 2.76 7.40
CA ARG A 99 8.90 3.66 8.05
C ARG A 99 7.77 4.10 7.10
N THR A 100 8.04 4.14 5.80
CA THR A 100 7.07 4.53 4.77
C THR A 100 6.30 3.32 4.26
N ILE A 101 6.98 2.23 3.87
CA ILE A 101 6.32 1.10 3.21
C ILE A 101 5.63 0.12 4.16
N ASP A 102 6.19 -0.12 5.35
CA ASP A 102 5.65 -1.11 6.29
C ASP A 102 4.23 -0.78 6.78
N PRO A 103 3.90 0.49 7.14
CA PRO A 103 2.54 0.85 7.50
C PRO A 103 1.52 0.53 6.42
N VAL A 104 1.83 0.83 5.15
CA VAL A 104 0.97 0.54 4.01
C VAL A 104 0.94 -0.96 3.70
N ALA A 105 2.05 -1.67 3.84
CA ALA A 105 2.09 -3.13 3.70
C ALA A 105 1.13 -3.82 4.68
N GLY A 106 1.02 -3.32 5.90
CA GLY A 106 0.07 -3.78 6.91
C GLY A 106 -1.40 -3.61 6.49
N LEU A 107 -1.74 -2.64 5.65
CA LEU A 107 -3.11 -2.46 5.15
C LEU A 107 -3.55 -3.57 4.18
N PHE A 108 -2.60 -4.27 3.54
CA PHE A 108 -2.87 -5.42 2.66
C PHE A 108 -2.92 -6.76 3.39
N GLN A 109 -2.89 -6.80 4.72
CA GLN A 109 -2.76 -8.05 5.48
C GLN A 109 -3.93 -9.02 5.33
N ASP A 110 -5.09 -8.57 4.86
CA ASP A 110 -6.22 -9.45 4.52
C ASP A 110 -6.08 -10.10 3.12
N PHE A 111 -5.01 -9.77 2.37
CA PHE A 111 -4.70 -10.28 1.02
C PHE A 111 -3.26 -10.81 0.98
N TYR A 112 -2.91 -11.72 1.87
CA TYR A 112 -1.53 -12.15 2.14
C TYR A 112 -1.02 -13.32 1.30
N ASN A 113 -1.87 -14.00 0.53
CA ASN A 113 -1.41 -15.10 -0.30
C ASN A 113 -0.91 -14.61 -1.67
N GLU A 114 -0.16 -15.48 -2.37
CA GLU A 114 0.43 -15.18 -3.68
C GLU A 114 -0.62 -14.83 -4.74
N GLU A 115 -1.80 -15.44 -4.66
CA GLU A 115 -2.91 -15.18 -5.57
C GLU A 115 -3.68 -13.91 -5.23
N GLY A 116 -3.42 -13.29 -4.06
CA GLY A 116 -4.07 -12.07 -3.62
C GLY A 116 -5.53 -12.26 -3.21
N HIS A 117 -5.91 -13.46 -2.78
CA HIS A 117 -7.26 -13.71 -2.29
C HIS A 117 -7.46 -13.11 -0.91
N PHE A 118 -8.66 -12.56 -0.69
CA PHE A 118 -9.09 -12.11 0.63
C PHE A 118 -9.24 -13.29 1.58
N GLY A 119 -8.72 -13.15 2.79
CA GLY A 119 -8.78 -14.17 3.82
C GLY A 119 -8.52 -13.62 5.22
N PRO A 120 -8.59 -14.49 6.24
CA PRO A 120 -8.30 -14.09 7.60
C PRO A 120 -6.84 -13.65 7.72
N ARG A 121 -6.60 -12.66 8.58
CA ARG A 121 -5.26 -12.16 8.89
C ARG A 121 -4.42 -13.26 9.52
N ARG A 122 -3.14 -13.29 9.16
CA ARG A 122 -2.16 -14.15 9.82
C ARG A 122 -1.71 -13.46 11.10
N GLU A 123 -1.92 -14.15 12.23
CA GLU A 123 -1.46 -13.71 13.54
C GLU A 123 0.07 -13.61 13.56
N GLY A 124 0.59 -12.55 14.17
CA GLY A 124 2.03 -12.34 14.34
C GLY A 124 2.79 -11.87 13.09
N TRP A 125 2.19 -11.90 11.90
CA TRP A 125 2.92 -11.68 10.65
C TRP A 125 3.44 -10.25 10.44
N PHE A 126 2.90 -9.27 11.17
CA PHE A 126 3.27 -7.86 11.07
C PHE A 126 3.73 -7.26 12.41
N GLU A 127 4.02 -8.08 13.43
CA GLU A 127 4.39 -7.60 14.76
C GLU A 127 5.77 -6.92 14.77
N ASP A 128 6.68 -7.36 13.93
CA ASP A 128 8.03 -6.81 13.74
C ASP A 128 8.09 -5.78 12.59
N MET A 129 6.99 -5.08 12.32
CA MET A 129 6.89 -4.03 11.31
C MET A 129 6.35 -2.74 11.92
N PHE A 130 6.60 -1.61 11.24
CA PHE A 130 6.03 -0.35 11.66
C PHE A 130 4.48 -0.40 11.71
N PRO A 131 3.85 0.33 12.66
CA PRO A 131 2.40 0.30 12.84
C PRO A 131 1.63 0.60 11.57
N THR A 132 0.59 -0.23 11.30
CA THR A 132 -0.24 -0.14 10.11
C THR A 132 -0.95 1.22 9.99
N GLY A 133 -0.80 1.87 8.84
CA GLY A 133 -1.37 3.19 8.58
C GLY A 133 -0.86 3.83 7.30
N LEU A 134 -0.90 5.14 7.23
CA LEU A 134 -0.40 5.95 6.10
C LEU A 134 0.31 7.20 6.62
N GLU A 135 1.61 7.34 6.30
CA GLU A 135 2.41 8.55 6.54
C GLU A 135 2.30 9.11 7.97
N GLY A 136 2.38 8.23 8.97
CA GLY A 136 2.30 8.59 10.38
C GLY A 136 0.90 8.53 10.98
N ASP A 137 -0.15 8.43 10.18
CA ASP A 137 -1.52 8.24 10.63
C ASP A 137 -1.84 6.74 10.80
N PRO A 138 -2.00 6.22 12.02
CA PRO A 138 -2.37 4.83 12.23
C PRO A 138 -3.81 4.59 11.80
N ILE A 139 -4.08 3.39 11.27
CA ILE A 139 -5.46 3.01 10.96
C ILE A 139 -6.31 2.88 12.22
N PRO A 140 -7.51 3.51 12.29
CA PRO A 140 -8.44 3.33 13.39
C PRO A 140 -8.85 1.86 13.56
N LYS A 141 -9.07 1.42 14.80
CA LYS A 141 -9.46 0.03 15.10
C LYS A 141 -10.74 -0.39 14.39
N GLU A 142 -11.70 0.53 14.29
CA GLU A 142 -12.98 0.35 13.61
C GLU A 142 -12.85 0.20 12.10
N ASP A 143 -11.77 0.68 11.50
CA ASP A 143 -11.54 0.62 10.06
C ASP A 143 -10.68 -0.57 9.61
N LYS A 144 -10.07 -1.29 10.55
CA LYS A 144 -9.17 -2.43 10.23
C LYS A 144 -9.80 -3.47 9.31
N TRP A 145 -11.11 -3.73 9.43
CA TRP A 145 -11.82 -4.68 8.58
C TRP A 145 -11.93 -4.25 7.11
N ARG A 146 -11.75 -2.95 6.83
CA ARG A 146 -11.82 -2.33 5.50
C ARG A 146 -10.54 -1.54 5.17
N ALA A 147 -9.39 -2.05 5.59
CA ALA A 147 -8.12 -1.31 5.56
C ALA A 147 -7.78 -0.70 4.18
N LEU A 148 -7.99 -1.44 3.08
CA LEU A 148 -7.74 -0.91 1.73
C LEU A 148 -8.78 0.14 1.29
N GLN A 149 -10.03 0.08 1.77
CA GLN A 149 -11.00 1.16 1.53
C GLN A 149 -10.58 2.43 2.25
N TRP A 150 -10.14 2.31 3.52
CA TRP A 150 -9.60 3.42 4.28
C TRP A 150 -8.40 4.07 3.56
N LEU A 151 -7.48 3.25 3.03
CA LEU A 151 -6.36 3.74 2.21
C LEU A 151 -6.85 4.46 0.96
N GLY A 152 -7.78 3.88 0.21
CA GLY A 152 -8.34 4.48 -1.01
C GLY A 152 -9.07 5.80 -0.75
N GLU A 153 -9.81 5.92 0.35
CA GLU A 153 -10.50 7.14 0.75
C GLU A 153 -9.52 8.29 1.06
N ARG A 154 -8.36 7.98 1.64
CA ARG A 154 -7.28 8.95 1.89
C ARG A 154 -6.56 9.31 0.60
N THR A 155 -6.22 8.31 -0.20
CA THR A 155 -5.58 8.50 -1.51
C THR A 155 -6.39 9.44 -2.40
N ALA A 156 -7.70 9.25 -2.47
CA ALA A 156 -8.58 10.08 -3.31
C ALA A 156 -8.64 11.55 -2.88
N LYS A 157 -8.24 11.88 -1.66
CA LYS A 157 -8.16 13.25 -1.12
C LYS A 157 -6.74 13.84 -1.23
N ASP A 158 -5.74 13.02 -1.54
CA ASP A 158 -4.35 13.46 -1.66
C ASP A 158 -4.15 14.13 -3.03
N PRO A 159 -3.63 15.36 -3.10
CA PRO A 159 -3.39 16.05 -4.37
C PRO A 159 -2.40 15.29 -5.28
N ARG A 160 -1.47 14.53 -4.71
CA ARG A 160 -0.51 13.70 -5.46
C ARG A 160 -1.23 12.67 -6.33
N PHE A 161 -2.39 12.17 -5.89
CA PHE A 161 -3.18 11.22 -6.66
C PHE A 161 -3.62 11.79 -8.01
N ALA A 162 -4.15 13.01 -8.02
CA ALA A 162 -4.57 13.65 -9.26
C ALA A 162 -3.39 13.88 -10.21
N ILE A 163 -2.24 14.29 -9.67
CA ILE A 163 -1.00 14.47 -10.44
C ILE A 163 -0.55 13.15 -11.05
N ALA A 164 -0.42 12.09 -10.24
CA ALA A 164 0.01 10.79 -10.71
C ALA A 164 -0.94 10.21 -11.78
N MET A 165 -2.25 10.35 -11.61
CA MET A 165 -3.22 9.90 -12.62
C MET A 165 -3.10 10.70 -13.91
N THR A 166 -2.87 12.00 -13.84
CA THR A 166 -2.63 12.85 -15.02
C THR A 166 -1.36 12.42 -15.76
N GLU A 167 -0.28 12.17 -15.03
CA GLU A 167 0.99 11.69 -15.61
C GLU A 167 0.81 10.33 -16.31
N HIS A 168 0.04 9.41 -15.72
CA HIS A 168 -0.26 8.12 -16.37
C HIS A 168 -1.05 8.29 -17.67
N VAL A 169 -2.09 9.12 -17.66
CA VAL A 169 -2.87 9.41 -18.88
C VAL A 169 -2.01 10.06 -19.94
N TRP A 170 -1.19 11.03 -19.55
CA TRP A 170 -0.25 11.68 -20.44
C TRP A 170 0.71 10.66 -21.10
N TYR A 171 1.31 9.78 -20.28
CA TYR A 171 2.21 8.75 -20.78
C TYR A 171 1.52 7.79 -21.77
N VAL A 172 0.30 7.37 -21.47
CA VAL A 172 -0.48 6.48 -22.36
C VAL A 172 -0.76 7.15 -23.70
N LEU A 173 -1.08 8.45 -23.70
CA LEU A 173 -1.44 9.18 -24.91
C LEU A 173 -0.23 9.58 -25.75
N THR A 174 0.89 9.90 -25.13
CA THR A 174 2.05 10.51 -25.82
C THR A 174 3.27 9.59 -25.92
N GLY A 175 3.32 8.52 -25.12
CA GLY A 175 4.49 7.65 -24.97
C GLY A 175 5.69 8.34 -24.27
N ARG A 176 5.48 9.49 -23.64
CA ARG A 176 6.51 10.30 -22.98
C ARG A 176 6.10 10.68 -21.57
N ASN A 177 7.07 10.79 -20.66
CA ASN A 177 6.80 11.32 -19.33
C ASN A 177 6.36 12.79 -19.42
N ALA A 178 5.48 13.21 -18.53
CA ALA A 178 5.12 14.61 -18.37
C ALA A 178 6.35 15.38 -17.87
N LEU A 179 6.52 16.58 -18.38
CA LEU A 179 7.53 17.50 -17.84
C LEU A 179 7.04 17.98 -16.47
N ARG A 180 7.87 17.83 -15.48
CA ARG A 180 7.63 18.40 -14.15
C ARG A 180 8.22 19.81 -14.11
N PRO A 181 7.59 20.75 -13.40
CA PRO A 181 8.21 22.05 -13.16
C PRO A 181 9.54 21.83 -12.42
N PRO A 182 10.55 22.68 -12.65
CA PRO A 182 11.80 22.61 -11.91
C PRO A 182 11.52 22.70 -10.40
N GLN A 183 12.27 21.93 -9.61
CA GLN A 183 12.12 21.96 -8.16
C GLN A 183 12.55 23.30 -7.55
N ASP A 184 13.48 23.98 -8.23
CA ASP A 184 13.87 25.35 -7.94
C ASP A 184 13.38 26.25 -9.06
N VAL A 185 12.55 27.25 -8.71
CA VAL A 185 11.99 28.22 -9.68
C VAL A 185 13.09 29.13 -10.26
N GLU A 186 14.23 29.23 -9.59
CA GLU A 186 15.40 30.01 -10.02
C GLU A 186 16.40 29.19 -10.85
N ASP A 187 16.22 27.87 -10.96
CA ASP A 187 17.06 27.01 -11.80
C ASP A 187 16.58 27.11 -13.27
N PRO A 188 17.35 27.77 -14.16
CA PRO A 188 17.00 27.81 -15.58
C PRO A 188 17.21 26.40 -16.15
N LEU A 189 16.19 25.83 -16.71
CA LEU A 189 16.18 24.57 -17.47
C LEU A 189 17.28 24.50 -18.51
#